data_8ef19c5fe84601bf5fc5f29e4ae7298f
#
_entry.id   8ef19c5fe84601bf5fc5f29e4ae7298f
#
_cell.length_a   1.000
_cell.length_b   1.000
_cell.length_c   1.000
_cell.angle_alpha   90.00
_cell.angle_beta   90.00
_cell.angle_gamma   90.00
#
_symmetry.space_group_name_H-M   'P 1'
#
loop_
_entity.id
_entity.type
_entity.pdbx_description
1 polymer ?
#
loop_
_entity_poly.entity_id
_entity_poly.type
_entity_poly.pdbx_seq_one_letter_code
_entity_poly.pdbx_strand_id
1 'polypeptide(L)'
;MKKFSPGWTLIKIYTFFVYVFLFAPIVVVMVLAFNPQQFGIFPMEGFSLRWFVKLAQNEAIIGAFKNSLVLGSLTAVFSTAIGILAALAFIRFDFRGKNTINTMLLSPIMIPEVVLGVALLLFLRWLQQPKSFVLLLIGHVVLTLPYVLLIVQARLGGIKIEYEEAAKSLGANAVQTFKEITLPLLLPAILAGALFSFTISFDDITATLFWATAQNQTVPVKIFSMLRNSISPEINALGFVMIVLTVATPLLAGYLSRKFSKEK
;
A
#
# COMPACT_ATOMS: atom_id res chain seq x y z
N MET A 1 7.89 32.41 -27.90
CA MET A 1 8.98 32.58 -26.93
C MET A 1 8.38 32.68 -25.52
N LYS A 2 8.52 31.65 -24.67
CA LYS A 2 8.04 31.71 -23.27
C LYS A 2 8.94 32.70 -22.51
N LYS A 3 8.39 33.83 -22.09
CA LYS A 3 9.09 34.79 -21.22
C LYS A 3 9.53 34.07 -19.94
N PHE A 4 10.84 33.94 -19.76
CA PHE A 4 11.43 33.47 -18.51
C PHE A 4 11.11 34.50 -17.44
N SER A 5 10.15 34.23 -16.57
CA SER A 5 9.92 35.05 -15.39
C SER A 5 10.91 34.64 -14.30
N PRO A 6 11.66 35.56 -13.69
CA PRO A 6 12.63 35.22 -12.64
C PRO A 6 12.00 34.43 -11.49
N GLY A 7 10.70 34.64 -11.19
CA GLY A 7 9.97 33.87 -10.20
C GLY A 7 9.86 32.38 -10.51
N TRP A 8 9.69 31.98 -11.78
CA TRP A 8 9.67 30.56 -12.16
C TRP A 8 11.02 29.86 -11.98
N THR A 9 12.12 30.61 -12.19
CA THR A 9 13.47 30.07 -11.97
C THR A 9 13.74 29.86 -10.49
N LEU A 10 13.36 30.79 -9.63
CA LEU A 10 13.47 30.67 -8.17
C LEU A 10 12.64 29.48 -7.64
N ILE A 11 11.40 29.31 -8.12
CA ILE A 11 10.56 28.16 -7.73
C ILE A 11 11.22 26.84 -8.13
N LYS A 12 11.79 26.73 -9.33
CA LYS A 12 12.48 25.51 -9.77
C LYS A 12 13.71 25.18 -8.91
N ILE A 13 14.52 26.20 -8.59
CA ILE A 13 15.68 26.05 -7.73
C ILE A 13 15.25 25.59 -6.32
N TYR A 14 14.26 26.26 -5.75
CA TYR A 14 13.71 25.88 -4.44
C TYR A 14 13.17 24.44 -4.46
N THR A 15 12.36 24.09 -5.45
CA THR A 15 11.83 22.72 -5.62
C THR A 15 12.94 21.69 -5.74
N PHE A 16 14.01 21.99 -6.50
CA PHE A 16 15.18 21.10 -6.61
C PHE A 16 15.84 20.85 -5.24
N PHE A 17 16.10 21.89 -4.45
CA PHE A 17 16.69 21.73 -3.12
C PHE A 17 15.77 20.97 -2.17
N VAL A 18 14.46 21.19 -2.23
CA VAL A 18 13.49 20.41 -1.44
C VAL A 18 13.55 18.93 -1.81
N TYR A 19 13.59 18.58 -3.10
CA TYR A 19 13.75 17.18 -3.51
C TYR A 19 15.08 16.59 -3.07
N VAL A 20 16.19 17.31 -3.26
CA VAL A 20 17.51 16.85 -2.79
C VAL A 20 17.47 16.57 -1.29
N PHE A 21 16.93 17.48 -0.49
CA PHE A 21 16.80 17.30 0.95
C PHE A 21 15.94 16.09 1.34
N LEU A 22 14.80 15.90 0.67
CA LEU A 22 13.88 14.78 0.95
C LEU A 22 14.46 13.43 0.54
N PHE A 23 15.16 13.37 -0.60
CA PHE A 23 15.71 12.11 -1.12
C PHE A 23 17.11 11.80 -0.60
N ALA A 24 17.85 12.77 -0.06
CA ALA A 24 19.21 12.56 0.44
C ALA A 24 19.31 11.42 1.47
N PRO A 25 18.45 11.32 2.51
CA PRO A 25 18.52 10.20 3.45
C PRO A 25 18.29 8.84 2.78
N ILE A 26 17.39 8.78 1.81
CA ILE A 26 17.08 7.55 1.05
C ILE A 26 18.32 7.13 0.24
N VAL A 27 18.96 8.08 -0.45
CA VAL A 27 20.18 7.82 -1.22
C VAL A 27 21.30 7.36 -0.29
N VAL A 28 21.44 7.96 0.88
CA VAL A 28 22.44 7.55 1.89
C VAL A 28 22.23 6.09 2.31
N VAL A 29 21.00 5.68 2.64
CA VAL A 29 20.67 4.28 3.01
C VAL A 29 20.99 3.36 1.83
N MET A 30 20.61 3.75 0.59
CA MET A 30 20.89 2.96 -0.60
C MET A 30 22.38 2.77 -0.85
N VAL A 31 23.20 3.80 -0.65
CA VAL A 31 24.65 3.73 -0.80
C VAL A 31 25.27 2.89 0.31
N LEU A 32 24.87 3.11 1.57
CA LEU A 32 25.35 2.36 2.72
C LEU A 32 24.99 0.86 2.69
N ALA A 33 23.95 0.49 1.96
CA ALA A 33 23.60 -0.93 1.73
C ALA A 33 24.74 -1.73 1.07
N PHE A 34 25.62 -1.06 0.33
CA PHE A 34 26.78 -1.65 -0.36
C PHE A 34 28.11 -1.43 0.41
N ASN A 35 28.10 -0.78 1.57
CA ASN A 35 29.30 -0.55 2.34
C ASN A 35 29.82 -1.86 2.95
N PRO A 36 31.08 -2.29 2.67
CA PRO A 36 31.66 -3.51 3.25
C PRO A 36 31.89 -3.43 4.76
N GLN A 37 31.99 -2.22 5.32
CA GLN A 37 32.30 -2.01 6.73
C GLN A 37 31.13 -2.36 7.64
N GLN A 38 31.43 -2.78 8.86
CA GLN A 38 30.44 -3.12 9.88
C GLN A 38 29.72 -1.89 10.45
N PHE A 39 30.39 -0.76 10.44
CA PHE A 39 29.81 0.54 10.81
C PHE A 39 29.75 1.40 9.55
N GLY A 40 28.55 1.92 9.23
CA GLY A 40 28.32 2.74 8.03
C GLY A 40 29.03 4.09 8.06
N ILE A 41 30.36 4.08 7.98
CA ILE A 41 31.23 5.25 8.06
C ILE A 41 31.60 5.69 6.64
N PHE A 42 31.66 6.99 6.39
CA PHE A 42 32.26 7.59 5.20
C PHE A 42 33.70 8.08 5.50
N PRO A 43 34.62 7.94 4.52
CA PRO A 43 34.49 7.39 3.17
C PRO A 43 34.34 5.85 3.18
N MET A 44 33.59 5.31 2.22
CA MET A 44 33.45 3.87 2.03
C MET A 44 34.75 3.27 1.47
N GLU A 45 35.16 2.11 2.00
CA GLU A 45 36.37 1.40 1.53
C GLU A 45 36.11 0.51 0.29
N GLY A 46 34.94 0.66 -0.35
CA GLY A 46 34.57 -0.09 -1.56
C GLY A 46 33.08 -0.43 -1.61
N PHE A 47 32.72 -1.32 -2.54
CA PHE A 47 31.36 -1.83 -2.72
C PHE A 47 31.32 -3.33 -2.48
N SER A 48 30.31 -3.82 -1.74
CA SER A 48 30.15 -5.24 -1.44
C SER A 48 28.68 -5.63 -1.38
N LEU A 49 28.38 -6.83 -1.86
CA LEU A 49 27.05 -7.46 -1.72
C LEU A 49 26.93 -8.35 -0.47
N ARG A 50 27.93 -8.31 0.41
CA ARG A 50 28.01 -9.18 1.61
C ARG A 50 26.72 -9.17 2.43
N TRP A 51 26.13 -8.01 2.64
CA TRP A 51 24.92 -7.87 3.46
C TRP A 51 23.70 -8.44 2.78
N PHE A 52 23.58 -8.35 1.46
CA PHE A 52 22.52 -8.98 0.69
C PHE A 52 22.61 -10.50 0.75
N VAL A 53 23.83 -11.07 0.65
CA VAL A 53 24.04 -12.51 0.81
C VAL A 53 23.63 -12.95 2.22
N LYS A 54 24.00 -12.20 3.24
CA LYS A 54 23.64 -12.50 4.63
C LYS A 54 22.12 -12.41 4.86
N LEU A 55 21.43 -11.42 4.26
CA LEU A 55 19.97 -11.33 4.28
C LEU A 55 19.31 -12.57 3.65
N ALA A 56 19.83 -13.01 2.50
CA ALA A 56 19.32 -14.18 1.78
C ALA A 56 19.52 -15.51 2.54
N GLN A 57 20.40 -15.54 3.53
CA GLN A 57 20.64 -16.69 4.40
C GLN A 57 19.91 -16.61 5.75
N ASN A 58 19.29 -15.45 6.05
CA ASN A 58 18.62 -15.23 7.33
C ASN A 58 17.16 -15.68 7.25
N GLU A 59 16.87 -16.85 7.81
CA GLU A 59 15.51 -17.45 7.80
C GLU A 59 14.45 -16.53 8.43
N ALA A 60 14.80 -15.78 9.48
CA ALA A 60 13.86 -14.86 10.12
C ALA A 60 13.49 -13.67 9.21
N ILE A 61 14.43 -13.19 8.41
CA ILE A 61 14.18 -12.12 7.42
C ILE A 61 13.38 -12.66 6.24
N ILE A 62 13.73 -13.84 5.73
CA ILE A 62 12.97 -14.51 4.67
C ILE A 62 11.53 -14.78 5.13
N GLY A 63 11.34 -15.23 6.37
CA GLY A 63 10.03 -15.42 6.98
C GLY A 63 9.22 -14.12 7.04
N ALA A 64 9.85 -13.01 7.46
CA ALA A 64 9.23 -11.70 7.48
C ALA A 64 8.83 -11.21 6.09
N PHE A 65 9.66 -11.45 5.05
CA PHE A 65 9.31 -11.15 3.66
C PHE A 65 8.10 -11.93 3.18
N LYS A 66 8.08 -13.24 3.43
CA LYS A 66 6.92 -14.08 3.10
C LYS A 66 5.65 -13.58 3.77
N ASN A 67 5.73 -13.25 5.07
CA ASN A 67 4.61 -12.71 5.81
C ASN A 67 4.12 -11.38 5.22
N SER A 68 5.04 -10.44 4.93
CA SER A 68 4.67 -9.15 4.31
C SER A 68 4.00 -9.33 2.95
N LEU A 69 4.54 -10.21 2.08
CA LEU A 69 3.98 -10.47 0.75
C LEU A 69 2.61 -11.13 0.84
N VAL A 70 2.46 -12.15 1.68
CA VAL A 70 1.18 -12.86 1.87
C VAL A 70 0.14 -11.93 2.47
N LEU A 71 0.50 -11.21 3.54
CA LEU A 71 -0.40 -10.26 4.21
C LEU A 71 -0.83 -9.15 3.26
N GLY A 72 0.12 -8.49 2.59
CA GLY A 72 -0.17 -7.40 1.65
C GLY A 72 -1.04 -7.87 0.48
N SER A 73 -0.74 -9.05 -0.08
CA SER A 73 -1.52 -9.61 -1.20
C SER A 73 -2.94 -9.97 -0.78
N LEU A 74 -3.13 -10.63 0.35
CA LEU A 74 -4.46 -10.96 0.86
C LEU A 74 -5.23 -9.70 1.24
N THR A 75 -4.58 -8.73 1.89
CA THR A 75 -5.19 -7.43 2.20
C THR A 75 -5.67 -6.74 0.92
N ALA A 76 -4.84 -6.70 -0.12
CA ALA A 76 -5.21 -6.12 -1.41
C ALA A 76 -6.44 -6.81 -2.03
N VAL A 77 -6.48 -8.14 -2.01
CA VAL A 77 -7.61 -8.92 -2.54
C VAL A 77 -8.90 -8.65 -1.77
N PHE A 78 -8.86 -8.77 -0.44
CA PHE A 78 -10.06 -8.60 0.38
C PHE A 78 -10.55 -7.16 0.41
N SER A 79 -9.66 -6.18 0.59
CA SER A 79 -10.04 -4.76 0.58
C SER A 79 -10.59 -4.34 -0.78
N THR A 80 -10.02 -4.86 -1.88
CA THR A 80 -10.51 -4.56 -3.22
C THR A 80 -11.88 -5.19 -3.48
N ALA A 81 -12.07 -6.44 -3.11
CA ALA A 81 -13.35 -7.11 -3.28
C ALA A 81 -14.46 -6.41 -2.49
N ILE A 82 -14.22 -6.13 -1.20
CA ILE A 82 -15.18 -5.41 -0.35
C ILE A 82 -15.39 -3.98 -0.84
N GLY A 83 -14.31 -3.29 -1.23
CA GLY A 83 -14.35 -1.91 -1.73
C GLY A 83 -15.17 -1.76 -3.01
N ILE A 84 -15.06 -2.71 -3.96
CA ILE A 84 -15.87 -2.74 -5.17
C ILE A 84 -17.35 -2.92 -4.82
N LEU A 85 -17.69 -3.91 -4.00
CA LEU A 85 -19.07 -4.18 -3.61
C LEU A 85 -19.69 -3.00 -2.87
N ALA A 86 -18.96 -2.40 -1.94
CA ALA A 86 -19.40 -1.21 -1.22
C ALA A 86 -19.56 0.00 -2.14
N ALA A 87 -18.62 0.25 -3.06
CA ALA A 87 -18.71 1.33 -4.02
C ALA A 87 -19.92 1.19 -4.94
N LEU A 88 -20.19 -0.04 -5.43
CA LEU A 88 -21.40 -0.33 -6.22
C LEU A 88 -22.67 -0.05 -5.42
N ALA A 89 -22.74 -0.50 -4.16
CA ALA A 89 -23.88 -0.24 -3.29
C ALA A 89 -24.11 1.25 -3.09
N PHE A 90 -23.04 2.02 -2.82
CA PHE A 90 -23.16 3.46 -2.56
C PHE A 90 -23.40 4.32 -3.82
N ILE A 91 -22.95 3.92 -4.97
CA ILE A 91 -23.09 4.74 -6.18
C ILE A 91 -24.35 4.36 -6.98
N ARG A 92 -24.75 3.08 -7.01
CA ARG A 92 -25.84 2.59 -7.87
C ARG A 92 -27.17 2.40 -7.15
N PHE A 93 -27.16 2.37 -5.82
CA PHE A 93 -28.38 2.11 -5.05
C PHE A 93 -28.65 3.20 -4.02
N ASP A 94 -29.92 3.44 -3.75
CA ASP A 94 -30.38 4.30 -2.67
C ASP A 94 -31.03 3.45 -1.58
N PHE A 95 -30.53 3.58 -0.36
CA PHE A 95 -31.04 2.85 0.81
C PHE A 95 -30.90 3.68 2.09
N ARG A 96 -31.71 3.35 3.11
CA ARG A 96 -31.68 4.07 4.39
C ARG A 96 -30.35 3.82 5.08
N GLY A 97 -29.74 4.88 5.60
CA GLY A 97 -28.45 4.81 6.29
C GLY A 97 -27.21 4.81 5.38
N LYS A 98 -27.37 4.95 4.05
CA LYS A 98 -26.31 4.98 3.06
C LYS A 98 -25.14 5.89 3.47
N ASN A 99 -25.42 7.14 3.81
CA ASN A 99 -24.41 8.12 4.19
C ASN A 99 -23.71 7.74 5.51
N THR A 100 -24.46 7.27 6.49
CA THR A 100 -23.90 6.83 7.78
C THR A 100 -22.94 5.66 7.60
N ILE A 101 -23.35 4.63 6.84
CA ILE A 101 -22.50 3.46 6.59
C ILE A 101 -21.26 3.85 5.76
N ASN A 102 -21.42 4.71 4.75
CA ASN A 102 -20.27 5.22 3.98
C ASN A 102 -19.28 5.98 4.87
N THR A 103 -19.77 6.86 5.74
CA THR A 103 -18.93 7.58 6.71
C THR A 103 -18.23 6.63 7.68
N MET A 104 -18.93 5.61 8.17
CA MET A 104 -18.34 4.60 9.05
C MET A 104 -17.22 3.81 8.36
N LEU A 105 -17.41 3.41 7.09
CA LEU A 105 -16.36 2.71 6.33
C LEU A 105 -15.17 3.60 6.01
N LEU A 106 -15.37 4.92 5.91
CA LEU A 106 -14.29 5.89 5.68
C LEU A 106 -13.62 6.37 6.98
N SER A 107 -14.23 6.15 8.14
CA SER A 107 -13.73 6.66 9.42
C SER A 107 -12.30 6.22 9.77
N PRO A 108 -11.80 5.02 9.39
CA PRO A 108 -10.43 4.63 9.72
C PRO A 108 -9.35 5.58 9.16
N ILE A 109 -9.61 6.27 8.04
CA ILE A 109 -8.67 7.29 7.50
C ILE A 109 -8.50 8.47 8.47
N MET A 110 -9.53 8.79 9.23
CA MET A 110 -9.54 9.95 10.13
C MET A 110 -8.87 9.65 11.49
N ILE A 111 -8.67 8.37 11.78
CA ILE A 111 -8.11 7.90 13.06
C ILE A 111 -6.59 7.70 12.88
N PRO A 112 -5.74 8.28 13.75
CA PRO A 112 -4.31 7.95 13.73
C PRO A 112 -4.08 6.44 13.85
N GLU A 113 -3.21 5.90 13.01
CA GLU A 113 -2.94 4.44 12.94
C GLU A 113 -2.57 3.83 14.30
N VAL A 114 -1.79 4.55 15.12
CA VAL A 114 -1.46 4.12 16.50
C VAL A 114 -2.72 3.92 17.34
N VAL A 115 -3.66 4.86 17.25
CA VAL A 115 -4.92 4.80 18.03
C VAL A 115 -5.76 3.61 17.56
N LEU A 116 -5.86 3.44 16.24
CA LEU A 116 -6.58 2.30 15.66
C LEU A 116 -5.92 0.97 16.04
N GLY A 117 -4.58 0.91 16.02
CA GLY A 117 -3.80 -0.24 16.41
C GLY A 117 -4.06 -0.67 17.85
N VAL A 118 -4.02 0.30 18.78
CA VAL A 118 -4.30 0.06 20.20
C VAL A 118 -5.78 -0.28 20.43
N ALA A 119 -6.71 0.44 19.79
CA ALA A 119 -8.14 0.22 19.94
C ALA A 119 -8.52 -1.21 19.50
N LEU A 120 -8.03 -1.67 18.35
CA LEU A 120 -8.29 -3.04 17.89
C LEU A 120 -7.65 -4.08 18.81
N LEU A 121 -6.43 -3.84 19.30
CA LEU A 121 -5.80 -4.72 20.29
C LEU A 121 -6.64 -4.87 21.55
N LEU A 122 -7.14 -3.75 22.11
CA LEU A 122 -7.98 -3.76 23.31
C LEU A 122 -9.32 -4.45 23.05
N PHE A 123 -9.92 -4.20 21.88
CA PHE A 123 -11.16 -4.85 21.46
C PHE A 123 -11.00 -6.37 21.34
N LEU A 124 -9.89 -6.85 20.75
CA LEU A 124 -9.59 -8.28 20.66
C LEU A 124 -9.35 -8.90 22.03
N ARG A 125 -8.69 -8.19 22.93
CA ARG A 125 -8.53 -8.64 24.33
C ARG A 125 -9.87 -8.74 25.07
N TRP A 126 -10.74 -7.77 24.87
CA TRP A 126 -12.10 -7.81 25.44
C TRP A 126 -12.91 -9.00 24.91
N LEU A 127 -12.77 -9.34 23.63
CA LEU A 127 -13.35 -10.53 23.01
C LEU A 127 -12.62 -11.84 23.39
N GLN A 128 -11.56 -11.78 24.20
CA GLN A 128 -10.70 -12.91 24.56
C GLN A 128 -10.10 -13.64 23.34
N GLN A 129 -9.93 -12.93 22.22
CA GLN A 129 -9.34 -13.48 21.00
C GLN A 129 -7.82 -13.37 21.03
N PRO A 130 -7.07 -14.47 20.85
CA PRO A 130 -5.61 -14.41 20.73
C PRO A 130 -5.18 -13.74 19.44
N LYS A 131 -4.02 -13.09 19.46
CA LYS A 131 -3.39 -12.58 18.24
C LYS A 131 -3.17 -13.73 17.25
N SER A 132 -3.54 -13.53 16.01
CA SER A 132 -3.39 -14.50 14.92
C SER A 132 -3.15 -13.80 13.59
N PHE A 133 -2.71 -14.55 12.57
CA PHE A 133 -2.56 -14.02 11.23
C PHE A 133 -3.89 -13.51 10.64
N VAL A 134 -5.00 -14.21 10.95
CA VAL A 134 -6.33 -13.81 10.48
C VAL A 134 -6.74 -12.46 11.07
N LEU A 135 -6.51 -12.24 12.36
CA LEU A 135 -6.81 -10.96 13.00
C LEU A 135 -5.91 -9.84 12.52
N LEU A 136 -4.63 -10.13 12.25
CA LEU A 136 -3.71 -9.20 11.61
C LEU A 136 -4.23 -8.81 10.22
N LEU A 137 -4.67 -9.77 9.42
CA LEU A 137 -5.25 -9.54 8.09
C LEU A 137 -6.52 -8.67 8.17
N ILE A 138 -7.44 -8.98 9.10
CA ILE A 138 -8.66 -8.17 9.30
C ILE A 138 -8.29 -6.72 9.63
N GLY A 139 -7.32 -6.51 10.52
CA GLY A 139 -6.84 -5.17 10.85
C GLY A 139 -6.31 -4.41 9.63
N HIS A 140 -5.49 -5.06 8.80
CA HIS A 140 -4.98 -4.46 7.57
C HIS A 140 -6.08 -4.17 6.53
N VAL A 141 -7.09 -5.05 6.44
CA VAL A 141 -8.27 -4.79 5.59
C VAL A 141 -9.03 -3.56 6.08
N VAL A 142 -9.25 -3.43 7.39
CA VAL A 142 -9.92 -2.24 7.97
C VAL A 142 -9.13 -0.96 7.69
N LEU A 143 -7.80 -1.00 7.77
CA LEU A 143 -6.93 0.14 7.46
C LEU A 143 -7.00 0.56 5.99
N THR A 144 -7.02 -0.40 5.08
CA THR A 144 -6.83 -0.14 3.65
C THR A 144 -8.13 -0.01 2.87
N LEU A 145 -9.22 -0.61 3.36
CA LEU A 145 -10.55 -0.57 2.73
C LEU A 145 -11.02 0.85 2.36
N PRO A 146 -10.90 1.87 3.24
CA PRO A 146 -11.36 3.22 2.92
C PRO A 146 -10.71 3.79 1.66
N TYR A 147 -9.42 3.55 1.47
CA TYR A 147 -8.67 4.04 0.30
C TYR A 147 -9.15 3.39 -0.99
N VAL A 148 -9.34 2.06 -0.97
CA VAL A 148 -9.89 1.33 -2.12
C VAL A 148 -11.30 1.84 -2.42
N LEU A 149 -12.14 2.00 -1.40
CA LEU A 149 -13.50 2.48 -1.53
C LEU A 149 -13.54 3.86 -2.23
N LEU A 150 -12.73 4.81 -1.79
CA LEU A 150 -12.64 6.14 -2.39
C LEU A 150 -12.19 6.08 -3.86
N ILE A 151 -11.16 5.30 -4.17
CA ILE A 151 -10.64 5.17 -5.55
C ILE A 151 -11.72 4.59 -6.48
N VAL A 152 -12.40 3.53 -6.03
CA VAL A 152 -13.43 2.85 -6.84
C VAL A 152 -14.68 3.71 -6.95
N GLN A 153 -15.12 4.38 -5.87
CA GLN A 153 -16.27 5.30 -5.89
C GLN A 153 -16.02 6.47 -6.86
N ALA A 154 -14.85 7.09 -6.81
CA ALA A 154 -14.50 8.20 -7.71
C ALA A 154 -14.56 7.76 -9.19
N ARG A 155 -14.07 6.56 -9.51
CA ARG A 155 -14.13 6.03 -10.88
C ARG A 155 -15.54 5.66 -11.29
N LEU A 156 -16.28 4.96 -10.44
CA LEU A 156 -17.65 4.50 -10.71
C LEU A 156 -18.62 5.67 -10.88
N GLY A 157 -18.46 6.74 -10.09
CA GLY A 157 -19.23 7.97 -10.24
C GLY A 157 -19.01 8.68 -11.58
N GLY A 158 -17.86 8.48 -12.22
CA GLY A 158 -17.57 9.00 -13.57
C GLY A 158 -18.03 8.10 -14.71
N ILE A 159 -18.51 6.88 -14.43
CA ILE A 159 -19.07 5.97 -15.44
C ILE A 159 -20.56 6.29 -15.59
N LYS A 160 -20.94 6.70 -16.81
CA LYS A 160 -22.33 7.03 -17.14
C LYS A 160 -23.23 5.80 -16.99
N ILE A 161 -24.34 5.96 -16.30
CA ILE A 161 -25.30 4.88 -16.04
C ILE A 161 -25.95 4.37 -17.33
N GLU A 162 -26.03 5.22 -18.34
CA GLU A 162 -26.62 4.91 -19.65
C GLU A 162 -25.92 3.72 -20.34
N TYR A 163 -24.65 3.45 -20.06
CA TYR A 163 -23.97 2.26 -20.58
C TYR A 163 -24.56 0.98 -20.00
N GLU A 164 -24.86 0.98 -18.71
CA GLU A 164 -25.48 -0.16 -18.02
C GLU A 164 -26.94 -0.33 -18.44
N GLU A 165 -27.66 0.77 -18.64
CA GLU A 165 -29.05 0.77 -19.10
C GLU A 165 -29.17 0.27 -20.54
N ALA A 166 -28.28 0.70 -21.44
CA ALA A 166 -28.23 0.21 -22.81
C ALA A 166 -28.01 -1.31 -22.88
N ALA A 167 -27.06 -1.84 -22.07
CA ALA A 167 -26.82 -3.27 -22.00
C ALA A 167 -28.07 -4.04 -21.54
N LYS A 168 -28.77 -3.53 -20.50
CA LYS A 168 -30.02 -4.12 -20.01
C LYS A 168 -31.15 -4.08 -21.06
N SER A 169 -31.24 -2.99 -21.82
CA SER A 169 -32.20 -2.85 -22.92
C SER A 169 -31.98 -3.86 -24.04
N LEU A 170 -30.74 -4.31 -24.23
CA LEU A 170 -30.34 -5.37 -25.15
C LEU A 170 -30.48 -6.78 -24.54
N GLY A 171 -31.07 -6.90 -23.34
CA GLY A 171 -31.36 -8.18 -22.70
C GLY A 171 -30.30 -8.69 -21.75
N ALA A 172 -29.22 -7.90 -21.46
CA ALA A 172 -28.21 -8.31 -20.50
C ALA A 172 -28.80 -8.32 -19.07
N ASN A 173 -28.54 -9.38 -18.32
CA ASN A 173 -28.84 -9.42 -16.91
C ASN A 173 -27.78 -8.64 -16.08
N ALA A 174 -28.04 -8.45 -14.78
CA ALA A 174 -27.15 -7.64 -13.89
C ALA A 174 -25.70 -8.16 -13.85
N VAL A 175 -25.48 -9.48 -13.87
CA VAL A 175 -24.15 -10.08 -13.84
C VAL A 175 -23.41 -9.86 -15.17
N GLN A 176 -24.11 -9.98 -16.28
CA GLN A 176 -23.57 -9.70 -17.62
C GLN A 176 -23.22 -8.22 -17.76
N THR A 177 -24.14 -7.32 -17.39
CA THR A 177 -23.88 -5.87 -17.37
C THR A 177 -22.64 -5.54 -16.53
N PHE A 178 -22.52 -6.12 -15.33
CA PHE A 178 -21.35 -5.90 -14.50
C PHE A 178 -20.06 -6.42 -15.16
N LYS A 179 -20.05 -7.66 -15.64
CA LYS A 179 -18.84 -8.28 -16.21
C LYS A 179 -18.39 -7.65 -17.52
N GLU A 180 -19.34 -7.29 -18.39
CA GLU A 180 -19.05 -6.87 -19.76
C GLU A 180 -18.94 -5.35 -19.90
N ILE A 181 -19.59 -4.57 -19.04
CA ILE A 181 -19.61 -3.12 -19.10
C ILE A 181 -18.89 -2.49 -17.90
N THR A 182 -19.40 -2.73 -16.69
CA THR A 182 -18.96 -2.00 -15.49
C THR A 182 -17.55 -2.41 -15.08
N LEU A 183 -17.26 -3.70 -14.99
CA LEU A 183 -15.96 -4.22 -14.56
C LEU A 183 -14.80 -3.81 -15.47
N PRO A 184 -14.88 -3.90 -16.81
CA PRO A 184 -13.82 -3.41 -17.69
C PRO A 184 -13.53 -1.92 -17.56
N LEU A 185 -14.57 -1.10 -17.35
CA LEU A 185 -14.43 0.34 -17.15
C LEU A 185 -13.87 0.69 -15.76
N LEU A 186 -14.10 -0.16 -14.77
CA LEU A 186 -13.54 -0.03 -13.42
C LEU A 186 -12.13 -0.61 -13.28
N LEU A 187 -11.69 -1.48 -14.18
CA LEU A 187 -10.43 -2.22 -14.05
C LEU A 187 -9.21 -1.36 -13.69
N PRO A 188 -9.00 -0.17 -14.29
CA PRO A 188 -7.89 0.69 -13.92
C PRO A 188 -7.96 1.15 -12.45
N ALA A 189 -9.15 1.46 -11.94
CA ALA A 189 -9.35 1.87 -10.54
C ALA A 189 -9.22 0.68 -9.59
N ILE A 190 -9.68 -0.50 -9.99
CA ILE A 190 -9.53 -1.75 -9.24
C ILE A 190 -8.04 -2.07 -9.04
N LEU A 191 -7.26 -2.02 -10.13
CA LEU A 191 -5.82 -2.25 -10.06
C LEU A 191 -5.13 -1.18 -9.20
N ALA A 192 -5.47 0.09 -9.39
CA ALA A 192 -4.92 1.17 -8.57
C ALA A 192 -5.26 0.99 -7.08
N GLY A 193 -6.51 0.67 -6.74
CA GLY A 193 -6.96 0.41 -5.37
C GLY A 193 -6.26 -0.79 -4.74
N ALA A 194 -6.15 -1.89 -5.48
CA ALA A 194 -5.48 -3.11 -5.02
C ALA A 194 -4.00 -2.85 -4.70
N LEU A 195 -3.31 -2.12 -5.57
CA LEU A 195 -1.90 -1.79 -5.38
C LEU A 195 -1.68 -0.79 -4.26
N PHE A 196 -2.56 0.18 -4.11
CA PHE A 196 -2.51 1.11 -3.02
C PHE A 196 -2.73 0.40 -1.67
N SER A 197 -3.73 -0.50 -1.61
CA SER A 197 -3.97 -1.35 -0.44
C SER A 197 -2.77 -2.26 -0.14
N PHE A 198 -2.17 -2.89 -1.16
CA PHE A 198 -0.95 -3.68 -1.00
C PHE A 198 0.18 -2.84 -0.41
N THR A 199 0.45 -1.67 -0.98
CA THR A 199 1.55 -0.81 -0.54
C THR A 199 1.38 -0.35 0.90
N ILE A 200 0.19 0.13 1.29
CA ILE A 200 -0.08 0.53 2.68
C ILE A 200 0.13 -0.66 3.62
N SER A 201 -0.43 -1.82 3.29
CA SER A 201 -0.28 -3.01 4.14
C SER A 201 1.16 -3.52 4.21
N PHE A 202 1.92 -3.41 3.12
CA PHE A 202 3.30 -3.89 3.03
C PHE A 202 4.27 -3.01 3.83
N ASP A 203 4.02 -1.69 3.87
CA ASP A 203 4.87 -0.71 4.56
C ASP A 203 4.45 -0.43 6.01
N ASP A 204 3.28 -0.95 6.46
CA ASP A 204 2.79 -0.65 7.79
C ASP A 204 3.68 -1.23 8.90
N ILE A 205 4.10 -0.34 9.78
CA ILE A 205 4.82 -0.67 11.02
C ILE A 205 3.87 -0.52 12.21
N THR A 206 3.12 0.56 12.22
CA THR A 206 2.48 1.13 13.39
C THR A 206 1.39 0.21 13.94
N ALA A 207 0.44 -0.16 13.11
CA ALA A 207 -0.64 -1.04 13.50
C ALA A 207 -0.14 -2.49 13.66
N THR A 208 0.73 -2.94 12.75
CA THR A 208 1.31 -4.28 12.77
C THR A 208 2.06 -4.57 14.08
N LEU A 209 2.76 -3.59 14.68
CA LEU A 209 3.42 -3.76 15.98
C LEU A 209 2.47 -4.20 17.10
N PHE A 210 1.22 -3.73 17.06
CA PHE A 210 0.21 -4.10 18.06
C PHE A 210 -0.42 -5.45 17.78
N TRP A 211 -0.55 -5.88 16.54
CA TRP A 211 -1.35 -7.04 16.11
C TRP A 211 -0.52 -8.27 15.78
N ALA A 212 0.74 -8.10 15.32
CA ALA A 212 1.60 -9.21 14.96
C ALA A 212 2.00 -10.06 16.19
N THR A 213 2.27 -11.33 15.90
CA THR A 213 2.94 -12.28 16.82
C THR A 213 4.40 -12.43 16.38
N ALA A 214 5.22 -13.14 17.18
CA ALA A 214 6.61 -13.42 16.82
C ALA A 214 6.73 -14.20 15.49
N GLN A 215 5.73 -15.03 15.16
CA GLN A 215 5.74 -15.89 13.97
C GLN A 215 5.28 -15.15 12.70
N ASN A 216 4.44 -14.12 12.84
CA ASN A 216 3.87 -13.39 11.70
C ASN A 216 4.35 -11.93 11.59
N GLN A 217 5.56 -11.66 12.07
CA GLN A 217 6.21 -10.36 11.88
C GLN A 217 6.38 -10.04 10.39
N THR A 218 6.13 -8.79 10.03
CA THR A 218 6.39 -8.24 8.69
C THR A 218 7.80 -7.66 8.60
N VAL A 219 8.27 -7.37 7.38
CA VAL A 219 9.61 -6.78 7.18
C VAL A 219 9.76 -5.41 7.87
N PRO A 220 8.80 -4.47 7.76
CA PRO A 220 8.91 -3.20 8.47
C PRO A 220 9.04 -3.36 9.98
N VAL A 221 8.26 -4.26 10.58
CA VAL A 221 8.35 -4.57 12.03
C VAL A 221 9.69 -5.22 12.37
N LYS A 222 10.22 -6.06 11.49
CA LYS A 222 11.55 -6.67 11.66
C LYS A 222 12.66 -5.63 11.62
N ILE A 223 12.63 -4.69 10.65
CA ILE A 223 13.55 -3.56 10.57
C ILE A 223 13.50 -2.74 11.86
N PHE A 224 12.30 -2.37 12.31
CA PHE A 224 12.11 -1.62 13.55
C PHE A 224 12.71 -2.34 14.76
N SER A 225 12.48 -3.65 14.86
CA SER A 225 13.06 -4.49 15.92
C SER A 225 14.59 -4.53 15.87
N MET A 226 15.18 -4.63 14.67
CA MET A 226 16.62 -4.60 14.47
C MET A 226 17.22 -3.25 14.89
N LEU A 227 16.60 -2.14 14.47
CA LEU A 227 17.05 -0.78 14.86
C LEU A 227 17.03 -0.57 16.37
N ARG A 228 16.07 -1.14 17.07
CA ARG A 228 15.94 -1.01 18.53
C ARG A 228 16.95 -1.85 19.30
N ASN A 229 17.33 -3.02 18.78
CA ASN A 229 18.16 -3.98 19.50
C ASN A 229 19.65 -3.89 19.14
N SER A 230 19.99 -3.57 17.89
CA SER A 230 21.38 -3.46 17.43
C SER A 230 21.42 -2.73 16.09
N ILE A 231 22.36 -1.79 15.95
CA ILE A 231 22.64 -1.14 14.67
C ILE A 231 23.49 -2.10 13.84
N SER A 232 22.83 -2.93 13.00
CA SER A 232 23.50 -3.83 12.07
C SER A 232 23.47 -3.23 10.65
N PRO A 233 24.58 -3.30 9.89
CA PRO A 233 24.62 -2.84 8.51
C PRO A 233 23.62 -3.56 7.59
N GLU A 234 23.18 -4.75 7.96
CA GLU A 234 22.13 -5.50 7.29
C GLU A 234 20.83 -4.69 7.15
N ILE A 235 20.57 -3.74 8.07
CA ILE A 235 19.39 -2.88 8.05
C ILE A 235 19.37 -2.01 6.77
N ASN A 236 20.54 -1.48 6.36
CA ASN A 236 20.63 -0.67 5.14
C ASN A 236 20.34 -1.51 3.89
N ALA A 237 20.86 -2.75 3.82
CA ALA A 237 20.59 -3.66 2.72
C ALA A 237 19.10 -4.09 2.70
N LEU A 238 18.51 -4.32 3.87
CA LEU A 238 17.09 -4.63 3.99
C LEU A 238 16.22 -3.42 3.60
N GLY A 239 16.59 -2.23 4.03
CA GLY A 239 15.96 -0.97 3.63
C GLY A 239 16.05 -0.73 2.12
N PHE A 240 17.21 -1.01 1.50
CA PHE A 240 17.38 -0.96 0.04
C PHE A 240 16.39 -1.87 -0.68
N VAL A 241 16.27 -3.13 -0.26
CA VAL A 241 15.32 -4.09 -0.86
C VAL A 241 13.89 -3.60 -0.71
N MET A 242 13.52 -3.07 0.47
CA MET A 242 12.20 -2.50 0.71
C MET A 242 11.92 -1.31 -0.22
N ILE A 243 12.84 -0.35 -0.32
CA ILE A 243 12.70 0.82 -1.21
C ILE A 243 12.49 0.37 -2.65
N VAL A 244 13.30 -0.59 -3.14
CA VAL A 244 13.16 -1.11 -4.51
C VAL A 244 11.79 -1.74 -4.72
N LEU A 245 11.32 -2.56 -3.80
CA LEU A 245 10.00 -3.21 -3.89
C LEU A 245 8.86 -2.19 -3.85
N THR A 246 8.90 -1.25 -2.91
CA THR A 246 7.86 -0.22 -2.75
C THR A 246 7.78 0.69 -3.97
N VAL A 247 8.92 1.04 -4.58
CA VAL A 247 8.95 1.86 -5.82
C VAL A 247 8.58 1.04 -7.05
N ALA A 248 9.04 -0.20 -7.15
CA ALA A 248 8.77 -1.06 -8.30
C ALA A 248 7.28 -1.42 -8.44
N THR A 249 6.60 -1.65 -7.32
CA THR A 249 5.19 -2.07 -7.31
C THR A 249 4.26 -1.09 -8.03
N PRO A 250 4.19 0.22 -7.71
CA PRO A 250 3.33 1.15 -8.41
C PRO A 250 3.79 1.43 -9.87
N LEU A 251 5.10 1.34 -10.15
CA LEU A 251 5.61 1.49 -11.52
C LEU A 251 5.16 0.35 -12.43
N LEU A 252 5.28 -0.89 -11.95
CA LEU A 252 4.79 -2.08 -12.66
C LEU A 252 3.28 -1.99 -12.89
N ALA A 253 2.55 -1.56 -11.90
CA ALA A 253 1.11 -1.35 -11.99
C ALA A 253 0.73 -0.29 -13.02
N GLY A 254 1.37 0.85 -12.98
CA GLY A 254 1.16 1.90 -13.97
C GLY A 254 1.48 1.44 -15.39
N TYR A 255 2.53 0.63 -15.55
CA TYR A 255 2.87 0.03 -16.84
C TYR A 255 1.80 -0.94 -17.32
N LEU A 256 1.37 -1.86 -16.46
CA LEU A 256 0.34 -2.85 -16.79
C LEU A 256 -1.00 -2.18 -17.11
N SER A 257 -1.43 -1.20 -16.31
CA SER A 257 -2.70 -0.49 -16.55
C SER A 257 -2.71 0.25 -17.90
N ARG A 258 -1.59 0.84 -18.32
CA ARG A 258 -1.46 1.50 -19.62
C ARG A 258 -1.51 0.51 -20.77
N LYS A 259 -0.93 -0.68 -20.63
CA LYS A 259 -0.98 -1.74 -21.64
C LYS A 259 -2.41 -2.21 -21.87
N PHE A 260 -3.14 -2.52 -20.81
CA PHE A 260 -4.56 -2.93 -20.89
C PHE A 260 -5.51 -1.82 -21.37
N SER A 261 -5.13 -0.54 -21.22
CA SER A 261 -5.92 0.59 -21.70
C SER A 261 -5.68 0.89 -23.20
N LYS A 262 -4.58 0.43 -23.80
CA LYS A 262 -4.25 0.64 -25.21
C LYS A 262 -4.78 -0.46 -26.14
N GLU A 263 -5.12 -1.62 -25.61
CA GLU A 263 -5.64 -2.77 -26.36
C GLU A 263 -7.17 -2.72 -26.55
N LYS A 264 -7.82 -1.65 -26.11
CA LYS A 264 -9.25 -1.33 -26.33
C LYS A 264 -9.41 0.02 -27.01
#